data_ff40b1ae6586231f7ab31375229b609d
#
_entry.id   ff40b1ae6586231f7ab31375229b609d
#
_cell.length_a   1.000
_cell.length_b   1.000
_cell.length_c   1.000
_cell.angle_alpha   90.00
_cell.angle_beta   90.00
_cell.angle_gamma   90.00
#
_symmetry.space_group_name_H-M   'P 1'
#
loop_
_entity.id
_entity.type
_entity.pdbx_description
1 polymer ?
#
loop_
_entity_poly.entity_id
_entity_poly.type
_entity_poly.pdbx_seq_one_letter_code
_entity_poly.pdbx_strand_id
1 'polypeptide(L)' 'TKGFEKKLNLVGVGYRAQAQGDKLNLTLGFSHPVVHMMPKGVKCETPTQTEILIKGTDRQQVGQVAAEVRAY' A
#
# COMPACT_ATOMS: atom_id res chain seq x y z
N THR A 1 -4.14 -11.92 18.99
CA THR A 1 -4.91 -12.08 17.76
C THR A 1 -4.02 -12.08 16.55
N LYS A 2 -4.51 -12.70 15.54
CA LYS A 2 -3.78 -12.79 14.29
C LYS A 2 -3.96 -11.51 13.49
N GLY A 3 -2.92 -11.14 12.75
CA GLY A 3 -2.99 -9.96 11.94
C GLY A 3 -3.91 -10.13 10.73
N PHE A 4 -4.22 -9.01 10.12
CA PHE A 4 -5.01 -8.98 8.88
C PHE A 4 -4.10 -8.59 7.72
N GLU A 5 -4.38 -9.15 6.58
CA GLU A 5 -3.60 -8.87 5.39
C GLU A 5 -4.53 -8.50 4.24
N LYS A 6 -4.07 -7.59 3.41
CA LYS A 6 -4.80 -7.19 2.23
C LYS A 6 -3.80 -7.06 1.08
N LYS A 7 -4.07 -7.78 0.00
CA LYS A 7 -3.19 -7.73 -1.16
C LYS A 7 -3.84 -6.92 -2.26
N LEU A 8 -3.10 -5.99 -2.80
CA LEU A 8 -3.58 -5.12 -3.86
C LEU A 8 -2.71 -5.29 -5.09
N ASN A 9 -3.34 -5.34 -6.24
CA ASN A 9 -2.65 -5.39 -7.52
C ASN A 9 -2.87 -4.08 -8.25
N LEU A 10 -1.77 -3.49 -8.69
CA LEU A 10 -1.84 -2.29 -9.51
C LEU A 10 -1.90 -2.70 -10.97
N VAL A 11 -2.93 -2.26 -11.65
CA VAL A 11 -3.12 -2.56 -13.05
C VAL A 11 -2.93 -1.28 -13.85
N GLY A 12 -2.02 -1.34 -14.83
CA GLY A 12 -1.78 -0.17 -15.66
C GLY A 12 -0.30 -0.01 -15.96
N VAL A 13 -0.02 0.71 -17.02
CA VAL A 13 1.35 0.96 -17.45
C VAL A 13 1.92 2.11 -16.62
N GLY A 14 3.12 1.91 -16.09
CA GLY A 14 3.80 2.95 -15.36
C GLY A 14 3.49 3.04 -13.89
N TYR A 15 2.66 2.14 -13.37
CA TYR A 15 2.39 2.11 -11.94
C TYR A 15 3.51 1.36 -11.22
N ARG A 16 3.98 1.95 -10.15
CA ARG A 16 5.01 1.34 -9.32
C ARG A 16 4.71 1.62 -7.87
N ALA A 17 5.00 0.66 -7.03
CA ALA A 17 4.85 0.80 -5.60
C ALA A 17 6.11 0.30 -4.92
N GLN A 18 6.52 0.99 -3.88
CA GLN A 18 7.69 0.61 -3.11
C GLN A 18 7.43 0.89 -1.65
N ALA A 19 7.53 -0.13 -0.84
CA ALA A 19 7.35 0.01 0.60
C ALA A 19 8.69 0.36 1.25
N GLN A 20 8.66 1.34 2.14
CA GLN A 20 9.83 1.76 2.88
C GLN A 20 9.45 1.92 4.34
N GLY A 21 9.53 0.83 5.11
CA GLY A 21 9.18 0.88 6.51
C GLY A 21 7.74 1.29 6.72
N ASP A 22 7.55 2.48 7.25
CA ASP A 22 6.22 2.99 7.53
C ASP A 22 5.64 3.79 6.38
N LYS A 23 6.32 3.84 5.27
CA LYS A 23 5.87 4.65 4.14
C LYS A 23 5.68 3.79 2.91
N LEU A 24 4.72 4.15 2.10
CA LEU A 24 4.48 3.51 0.82
C LEU A 24 4.65 4.54 -0.28
N ASN A 25 5.65 4.33 -1.12
CA ASN A 25 5.90 5.21 -2.25
C ASN A 25 5.15 4.69 -3.46
N LEU A 26 4.34 5.54 -4.04
CA LEU A 26 3.56 5.20 -5.22
C LEU A 26 3.99 6.12 -6.35
N THR A 27 4.28 5.53 -7.49
CA THR A 27 4.57 6.27 -8.71
C THR A 27 3.50 5.95 -9.74
N LEU A 28 2.80 6.98 -10.16
CA LEU A 28 1.73 6.83 -11.14
C LEU A 28 2.21 7.41 -12.46
N GLY A 29 2.50 6.56 -13.39
CA GLY A 29 2.89 6.91 -14.74
C GLY A 29 3.41 8.33 -14.97
N PHE A 30 2.50 9.24 -15.22
CA PHE A 30 2.82 10.63 -15.53
C PHE A 30 2.51 11.59 -14.38
N SER A 31 2.21 11.07 -13.21
CA SER A 31 1.87 11.89 -12.05
C SER A 31 3.07 12.04 -11.14
N HIS A 32 2.93 12.90 -10.16
CA HIS A 32 3.95 13.08 -9.14
C HIS A 32 4.04 11.84 -8.26
N PRO A 33 5.23 11.54 -7.75
CA PRO A 33 5.37 10.48 -6.78
C PRO A 33 4.52 10.79 -5.55
N VAL A 34 3.82 9.79 -5.07
CA VAL A 34 2.97 9.93 -3.89
C VAL A 34 3.57 9.10 -2.76
N VAL A 35 3.74 9.73 -1.62
CA VAL A 35 4.19 9.04 -0.42
C VAL A 35 3.01 8.94 0.53
N HIS A 36 2.61 7.72 0.82
CA HIS A 36 1.50 7.47 1.72
C HIS A 36 2.04 6.89 3.02
N MET A 37 1.82 7.61 4.10
CA MET A 37 2.31 7.16 5.40
C MET A 37 1.30 6.21 6.03
N MET A 38 1.83 5.10 6.56
CA MET A 38 1.00 4.10 7.20
C MET A 38 0.71 4.50 8.64
N PRO A 39 -0.49 4.23 9.13
CA PRO A 39 -0.78 4.47 10.53
C PRO A 39 -0.04 3.46 11.41
N LYS A 40 -0.02 3.75 12.69
CA LYS A 40 0.59 2.86 13.66
C LYS A 40 -0.06 1.49 13.61
N GLY A 41 0.77 0.45 13.63
CA GLY A 41 0.27 -0.91 13.61
C GLY A 41 -0.01 -1.46 12.23
N VAL A 42 0.19 -0.66 11.18
CA VAL A 42 -0.01 -1.11 9.81
C VAL A 42 1.34 -1.07 9.10
N LYS A 43 1.64 -2.14 8.39
CA LYS A 43 2.86 -2.24 7.59
C LYS A 43 2.49 -2.58 6.17
N CYS A 44 3.35 -2.19 5.25
CA CYS A 44 3.15 -2.52 3.86
C CYS A 44 4.39 -3.17 3.28
N GLU A 45 4.17 -4.03 2.33
CA GLU A 45 5.25 -4.70 1.62
C GLU A 45 4.93 -4.70 0.15
N THR A 46 5.97 -4.66 -0.66
CA THR A 46 5.80 -4.70 -2.11
C THR A 46 6.69 -5.80 -2.66
N PRO A 47 6.16 -7.04 -2.72
CA PRO A 47 6.94 -8.15 -3.28
C PRO A 47 7.29 -7.90 -4.74
N THR A 48 6.42 -7.19 -5.46
CA THR A 48 6.73 -6.72 -6.80
C THR A 48 6.32 -5.27 -6.91
N GLN A 49 6.71 -4.61 -7.99
CA GLN A 49 6.40 -3.20 -8.17
C GLN A 49 4.90 -2.95 -8.39
N THR A 50 4.18 -3.98 -8.78
CA THR A 50 2.76 -3.85 -9.06
C THR A 50 1.88 -4.48 -8.00
N GLU A 51 2.46 -5.03 -6.96
CA GLU A 51 1.71 -5.66 -5.89
C GLU A 51 2.02 -4.97 -4.57
N ILE A 52 0.99 -4.76 -3.78
CA ILE A 52 1.12 -4.17 -2.46
C ILE A 52 0.46 -5.09 -1.46
N LEU A 53 1.20 -5.43 -0.42
CA LEU A 53 0.68 -6.25 0.66
C LEU A 53 0.61 -5.38 1.91
N ILE A 54 -0.58 -5.20 2.43
CA ILE A 54 -0.80 -4.39 3.61
C ILE A 54 -1.12 -5.32 4.77
N LYS A 55 -0.35 -5.20 5.84
CA LYS A 55 -0.52 -6.02 7.04
C LYS A 55 -0.78 -5.12 8.23
N GLY A 56 -1.63 -5.57 9.12
CA GLY A 56 -1.89 -4.83 10.33
C GLY A 56 -2.64 -5.67 11.34
N THR A 57 -2.68 -5.18 12.58
CA THR A 57 -3.40 -5.83 13.65
C THR A 57 -4.84 -5.35 13.76
N ASP A 58 -5.17 -4.29 13.04
CA ASP A 58 -6.51 -3.72 13.06
C ASP A 58 -7.11 -3.84 11.67
N ARG A 59 -8.16 -4.64 11.57
CA ARG A 59 -8.84 -4.86 10.30
C ARG A 59 -9.35 -3.55 9.71
N GLN A 60 -9.85 -2.68 10.54
CA GLN A 60 -10.41 -1.42 10.07
C GLN A 60 -9.32 -0.55 9.44
N GLN A 61 -8.17 -0.47 10.08
CA GLN A 61 -7.07 0.31 9.55
C GLN A 61 -6.51 -0.29 8.28
N VAL A 62 -6.40 -1.60 8.22
CA VAL A 62 -5.93 -2.27 7.02
C VAL A 62 -6.87 -1.98 5.86
N GLY A 63 -8.18 -2.09 6.10
CA GLY A 63 -9.15 -1.78 5.07
C GLY A 63 -9.12 -0.32 4.64
N GLN A 64 -8.93 0.59 5.60
CA GLN A 64 -8.86 2.01 5.31
C GLN A 64 -7.65 2.33 4.42
N VAL A 65 -6.49 1.79 4.75
CA VAL A 65 -5.28 2.02 3.98
C VAL A 65 -5.44 1.44 2.57
N ALA A 66 -6.00 0.23 2.48
CA ALA A 66 -6.21 -0.40 1.18
C ALA A 66 -7.12 0.45 0.31
N ALA A 67 -8.20 0.99 0.88
CA ALA A 67 -9.11 1.84 0.14
C ALA A 67 -8.42 3.12 -0.32
N GLU A 68 -7.59 3.71 0.52
CA GLU A 68 -6.88 4.93 0.15
C GLU A 68 -5.88 4.68 -0.98
N VAL A 69 -5.18 3.57 -0.92
CA VAL A 69 -4.24 3.23 -1.99
C VAL A 69 -4.96 2.99 -3.30
N ARG A 70 -6.11 2.33 -3.25
CA ARG A 70 -6.88 2.06 -4.46
C ARG A 70 -7.44 3.31 -5.10
N ALA A 71 -7.54 4.40 -4.35
CA ALA A 71 -8.08 5.65 -4.87
C ALA A 71 -7.10 6.40 -5.77
N TYR A 72 -5.83 6.03 -5.74
CA TYR A 72 -4.84 6.68 -6.60
C TYR A 72 -4.89 6.21 -8.03
#